data_5914179b82fb952d8287f366f024dcb9
#
_entry.id   5914179b82fb952d8287f366f024dcb9
#
_cell.length_a   1.000
_cell.length_b   1.000
_cell.length_c   1.000
_cell.angle_alpha   90.00
_cell.angle_beta   90.00
_cell.angle_gamma   90.00
#
_symmetry.space_group_name_H-M   'P 1'
#
loop_
_entity.id
_entity.type
_entity.pdbx_description
1 polymer ?
#
loop_
_entity_poly.entity_id
_entity_poly.type
_entity_poly.pdbx_seq_one_letter_code
_entity_poly.pdbx_strand_id
1 'polypeptide(L)'
;MLTICTGRTAYPQRAANQLKQLVEISARRVAIAEQVALAKWDSGAPVEDASREDHVIVSVTKAGQSRGLDPTSVSNFFRAQIEANKLVQYSLLAEWQRVGKAPDHTPVDLAGTIRPELDEVDKALIAELEKSAATRASPSCRTDLAKAVGKYVSAHKNSLEPLKAIALDRALATACVGPLR
;
A
#
# COMPACT_ATOMS: atom_id res chain seq x y z
N MET A 1 -5.46 -48.43 -22.87
CA MET A 1 -5.90 -47.05 -23.03
C MET A 1 -5.69 -46.35 -21.67
N LEU A 2 -4.57 -45.63 -21.48
CA LEU A 2 -4.29 -44.89 -20.25
C LEU A 2 -4.71 -43.44 -20.47
N THR A 3 -5.71 -43.01 -19.73
CA THR A 3 -6.13 -41.59 -19.68
C THR A 3 -5.24 -40.85 -18.69
N ILE A 4 -4.32 -40.04 -19.20
CA ILE A 4 -3.47 -39.14 -18.38
C ILE A 4 -4.31 -37.90 -18.02
N CYS A 5 -4.78 -37.82 -16.77
CA CYS A 5 -5.36 -36.59 -16.22
C CYS A 5 -4.26 -35.54 -16.00
N THR A 6 -4.17 -34.60 -16.91
CA THR A 6 -3.33 -33.40 -16.76
C THR A 6 -4.02 -32.37 -15.83
N GLY A 7 -3.97 -32.65 -14.54
CA GLY A 7 -4.35 -31.66 -13.49
C GLY A 7 -3.18 -30.74 -13.19
N ARG A 8 -2.89 -29.78 -14.06
CA ARG A 8 -1.84 -28.76 -13.81
C ARG A 8 -2.34 -27.37 -14.14
N THR A 9 -2.16 -26.44 -13.18
CA THR A 9 -1.97 -24.98 -13.27
C THR A 9 -3.02 -24.07 -12.66
N ALA A 10 -3.89 -24.52 -11.77
CA ALA A 10 -4.80 -23.59 -11.07
C ALA A 10 -4.15 -22.84 -9.88
N TYR A 11 -3.07 -23.37 -9.27
CA TYR A 11 -2.46 -22.86 -8.04
C TYR A 11 -1.74 -21.51 -8.18
N PRO A 12 -0.83 -21.30 -9.16
CA PRO A 12 -0.08 -20.03 -9.25
C PRO A 12 -0.95 -18.84 -9.64
N GLN A 13 -1.97 -19.07 -10.45
CA GLN A 13 -2.87 -18.01 -10.90
C GLN A 13 -3.85 -17.58 -9.82
N ARG A 14 -4.26 -18.52 -8.96
CA ARG A 14 -5.11 -18.23 -7.80
C ARG A 14 -4.37 -17.41 -6.74
N ALA A 15 -3.10 -17.74 -6.46
CA ALA A 15 -2.26 -17.00 -5.51
C ALA A 15 -2.01 -15.57 -5.97
N ALA A 16 -1.63 -15.35 -7.23
CA ALA A 16 -1.45 -14.01 -7.80
C ALA A 16 -2.76 -13.19 -7.81
N ASN A 17 -3.90 -13.83 -8.02
CA ASN A 17 -5.20 -13.17 -7.95
C ASN A 17 -5.59 -12.82 -6.50
N GLN A 18 -5.17 -13.60 -5.50
CA GLN A 18 -5.40 -13.28 -4.08
C GLN A 18 -4.60 -12.07 -3.59
N LEU A 19 -3.44 -11.78 -4.20
CA LEU A 19 -2.65 -10.60 -3.87
C LEU A 19 -3.02 -9.36 -4.70
N LYS A 20 -3.79 -9.55 -5.78
CA LYS A 20 -4.21 -8.43 -6.66
C LYS A 20 -4.93 -7.33 -5.89
N GLN A 21 -5.89 -7.71 -5.06
CA GLN A 21 -6.68 -6.75 -4.28
C GLN A 21 -5.82 -6.01 -3.25
N LEU A 22 -4.85 -6.69 -2.62
CA LEU A 22 -3.90 -6.06 -1.72
C LEU A 22 -3.06 -5.00 -2.45
N VAL A 23 -2.60 -5.29 -3.68
CA VAL A 23 -1.86 -4.36 -4.54
C VAL A 23 -2.74 -3.15 -4.91
N GLU A 24 -3.99 -3.37 -5.34
CA GLU A 24 -4.91 -2.30 -5.74
C GLU A 24 -5.24 -1.34 -4.58
N ILE A 25 -5.51 -1.87 -3.39
CA ILE A 25 -5.80 -1.04 -2.22
C ILE A 25 -4.54 -0.28 -1.76
N SER A 26 -3.36 -0.92 -1.79
CA SER A 26 -2.10 -0.24 -1.49
C SER A 26 -1.79 0.87 -2.49
N ALA A 27 -2.06 0.66 -3.77
CA ALA A 27 -1.91 1.68 -4.81
C ALA A 27 -2.86 2.87 -4.59
N ARG A 28 -4.10 2.61 -4.17
CA ARG A 28 -5.04 3.67 -3.78
C ARG A 28 -4.49 4.50 -2.61
N ARG A 29 -3.93 3.84 -1.59
CA ARG A 29 -3.32 4.52 -0.45
C ARG A 29 -2.13 5.39 -0.87
N VAL A 30 -1.29 4.91 -1.79
CA VAL A 30 -0.19 5.68 -2.37
C VAL A 30 -0.71 6.88 -3.17
N ALA A 31 -1.80 6.73 -3.92
CA ALA A 31 -2.38 7.83 -4.71
C ALA A 31 -2.88 9.00 -3.84
N ILE A 32 -3.41 8.72 -2.63
CA ILE A 32 -3.85 9.74 -1.68
C ILE A 32 -2.68 10.61 -1.19
N ALA A 33 -1.43 10.15 -1.28
CA ALA A 33 -0.26 10.89 -0.82
C ALA A 33 -0.07 12.26 -1.48
N GLU A 34 -0.52 12.42 -2.72
CA GLU A 34 -0.50 13.71 -3.42
C GLU A 34 -1.43 14.73 -2.75
N GLN A 35 -2.64 14.32 -2.38
CA GLN A 35 -3.58 15.18 -1.66
C GLN A 35 -3.04 15.56 -0.26
N VAL A 36 -2.37 14.61 0.41
CA VAL A 36 -1.68 14.90 1.68
C VAL A 36 -0.56 15.92 1.48
N ALA A 37 0.22 15.79 0.39
CA ALA A 37 1.28 16.75 0.06
C ALA A 37 0.72 18.15 -0.23
N LEU A 38 -0.38 18.26 -0.98
CA LEU A 38 -1.05 19.54 -1.25
C LEU A 38 -1.54 20.20 0.05
N ALA A 39 -2.22 19.47 0.92
CA ALA A 39 -2.67 19.99 2.20
C ALA A 39 -1.51 20.46 3.09
N LYS A 40 -0.36 19.77 3.05
CA LYS A 40 0.85 20.18 3.79
C LYS A 40 1.56 21.35 3.13
N TRP A 41 1.55 21.45 1.82
CA TRP A 41 2.05 22.63 1.10
C TRP A 41 1.28 23.88 1.51
N ASP A 42 -0.06 23.84 1.51
CA ASP A 42 -0.91 24.95 1.87
C ASP A 42 -0.75 25.39 3.33
N SER A 43 -0.59 24.43 4.24
CA SER A 43 -0.50 24.67 5.68
C SER A 43 0.92 24.90 6.19
N GLY A 44 1.95 24.62 5.40
CA GLY A 44 3.34 24.61 5.85
C GLY A 44 3.67 23.48 6.84
N ALA A 45 2.80 22.49 7.01
CA ALA A 45 2.99 21.40 7.95
C ALA A 45 4.11 20.44 7.48
N PRO A 46 4.92 19.90 8.41
CA PRO A 46 5.98 18.94 8.04
C PRO A 46 5.42 17.62 7.52
N VAL A 47 6.21 16.90 6.73
CA VAL A 47 5.86 15.54 6.27
C VAL A 47 5.80 14.58 7.46
N GLU A 48 6.75 14.67 8.37
CA GLU A 48 6.78 13.86 9.60
C GLU A 48 5.68 14.30 10.57
N ASP A 49 4.87 13.34 11.00
CA ASP A 49 3.84 13.51 12.04
C ASP A 49 3.87 12.26 12.94
N ALA A 50 4.90 12.16 13.78
CA ALA A 50 5.16 11.00 14.63
C ALA A 50 3.94 10.64 15.49
N SER A 51 3.24 11.62 16.04
CA SER A 51 2.04 11.40 16.85
C SER A 51 0.92 10.75 16.05
N ARG A 52 0.68 11.21 14.82
CA ARG A 52 -0.33 10.62 13.93
C ARG A 52 0.09 9.24 13.46
N GLU A 53 1.36 9.05 13.11
CA GLU A 53 1.92 7.76 12.69
C GLU A 53 1.74 6.71 13.79
N ASP A 54 2.09 7.03 15.03
CA ASP A 54 1.92 6.14 16.18
C ASP A 54 0.44 5.83 16.42
N HIS A 55 -0.44 6.83 16.33
CA HIS A 55 -1.89 6.62 16.46
C HIS A 55 -2.42 5.63 15.39
N VAL A 56 -2.00 5.77 14.14
CA VAL A 56 -2.37 4.85 13.06
C VAL A 56 -1.88 3.45 13.38
N ILE A 57 -0.60 3.28 13.73
CA ILE A 57 -0.02 1.96 14.04
C ILE A 57 -0.75 1.27 15.19
N VAL A 58 -1.05 1.97 16.27
CA VAL A 58 -1.81 1.42 17.40
C VAL A 58 -3.21 0.98 16.95
N SER A 59 -3.91 1.83 16.19
CA SER A 59 -5.27 1.55 15.72
C SER A 59 -5.32 0.32 14.79
N VAL A 60 -4.47 0.27 13.76
CA VAL A 60 -4.45 -0.83 12.80
C VAL A 60 -3.99 -2.14 13.42
N THR A 61 -3.03 -2.08 14.36
CA THR A 61 -2.56 -3.27 15.08
C THR A 61 -3.66 -3.88 15.92
N LYS A 62 -4.41 -3.05 16.68
CA LYS A 62 -5.57 -3.49 17.45
C LYS A 62 -6.66 -4.09 16.56
N ALA A 63 -6.98 -3.44 15.44
CA ALA A 63 -7.96 -3.94 14.49
C ALA A 63 -7.52 -5.24 13.81
N GLY A 64 -6.23 -5.40 13.50
CA GLY A 64 -5.68 -6.66 12.98
C GLY A 64 -5.73 -7.79 13.99
N GLN A 65 -5.38 -7.53 15.25
CA GLN A 65 -5.47 -8.51 16.34
C GLN A 65 -6.90 -9.05 16.52
N SER A 66 -7.91 -8.18 16.45
CA SER A 66 -9.31 -8.61 16.56
C SER A 66 -9.75 -9.53 15.41
N ARG A 67 -8.98 -9.62 14.34
CA ARG A 67 -9.15 -10.52 13.18
C ARG A 67 -8.16 -11.70 13.17
N GLY A 68 -7.43 -11.92 14.27
CA GLY A 68 -6.46 -13.01 14.40
C GLY A 68 -5.16 -12.82 13.61
N LEU A 69 -4.86 -11.60 13.16
CA LEU A 69 -3.59 -11.29 12.52
C LEU A 69 -2.47 -11.09 13.55
N ASP A 70 -1.24 -11.49 13.19
CA ASP A 70 -0.05 -11.21 14.01
C ASP A 70 0.22 -9.71 14.12
N PRO A 71 0.29 -9.15 15.34
CA PRO A 71 0.46 -7.72 15.57
C PRO A 71 1.73 -7.14 14.94
N THR A 72 2.83 -7.88 14.99
CA THR A 72 4.12 -7.46 14.43
C THR A 72 4.04 -7.38 12.91
N SER A 73 3.43 -8.38 12.27
CA SER A 73 3.21 -8.38 10.82
C SER A 73 2.35 -7.20 10.38
N VAL A 74 1.25 -6.91 11.10
CA VAL A 74 0.37 -5.76 10.81
C VAL A 74 1.13 -4.45 10.99
N SER A 75 1.80 -4.25 12.13
CA SER A 75 2.58 -3.05 12.40
C SER A 75 3.64 -2.80 11.31
N ASN A 76 4.41 -3.81 10.94
CA ASN A 76 5.44 -3.70 9.91
C ASN A 76 4.84 -3.35 8.53
N PHE A 77 3.71 -3.96 8.18
CA PHE A 77 3.02 -3.67 6.94
C PHE A 77 2.56 -2.20 6.89
N PHE A 78 1.93 -1.71 7.94
CA PHE A 78 1.45 -0.33 7.96
C PHE A 78 2.57 0.70 8.09
N ARG A 79 3.69 0.39 8.75
CA ARG A 79 4.89 1.23 8.70
C ARG A 79 5.41 1.36 7.26
N ALA A 80 5.44 0.27 6.49
CA ALA A 80 5.83 0.32 5.08
C ALA A 80 4.85 1.17 4.24
N GLN A 81 3.54 1.11 4.51
CA GLN A 81 2.53 1.95 3.88
C GLN A 81 2.69 3.44 4.21
N ILE A 82 3.04 3.78 5.45
CA ILE A 82 3.30 5.16 5.89
C ILE A 82 4.56 5.69 5.19
N GLU A 83 5.65 4.93 5.19
CA GLU A 83 6.91 5.32 4.53
C GLU A 83 6.73 5.51 3.01
N ALA A 84 5.93 4.67 2.36
CA ALA A 84 5.61 4.83 0.95
C ALA A 84 4.83 6.15 0.66
N ASN A 85 3.90 6.49 1.54
CA ASN A 85 3.14 7.74 1.45
C ASN A 85 4.05 8.95 1.67
N LYS A 86 4.95 8.90 2.68
CA LYS A 86 5.95 9.96 2.93
C LYS A 86 6.91 10.13 1.76
N LEU A 87 7.35 9.04 1.11
CA LEU A 87 8.22 9.10 -0.07
C LEU A 87 7.60 9.96 -1.18
N VAL A 88 6.32 9.78 -1.47
CA VAL A 88 5.60 10.59 -2.47
C VAL A 88 5.50 12.05 -2.00
N GLN A 89 5.13 12.29 -0.75
CA GLN A 89 5.02 13.65 -0.20
C GLN A 89 6.36 14.41 -0.30
N TYR A 90 7.46 13.81 0.17
CA TYR A 90 8.79 14.42 0.10
C TYR A 90 9.19 14.78 -1.33
N SER A 91 8.93 13.87 -2.27
CA SER A 91 9.28 14.06 -3.66
C SER A 91 8.51 15.23 -4.29
N LEU A 92 7.19 15.26 -4.07
CA LEU A 92 6.32 16.32 -4.61
C LEU A 92 6.63 17.68 -3.97
N LEU A 93 6.76 17.74 -2.65
CA LEU A 93 7.07 19.00 -1.95
C LEU A 93 8.44 19.55 -2.37
N ALA A 94 9.45 18.69 -2.53
CA ALA A 94 10.76 19.11 -3.03
C ALA A 94 10.70 19.61 -4.47
N GLU A 95 9.89 19.00 -5.33
CA GLU A 95 9.66 19.47 -6.70
C GLU A 95 8.98 20.84 -6.70
N TRP A 96 7.87 20.98 -5.98
CA TRP A 96 7.12 22.24 -5.91
C TRP A 96 7.94 23.37 -5.31
N GLN A 97 8.82 23.06 -4.36
CA GLN A 97 9.73 24.06 -3.78
C GLN A 97 10.77 24.53 -4.81
N ARG A 98 11.29 23.62 -5.67
CA ARG A 98 12.20 24.01 -6.77
C ARG A 98 11.51 24.86 -7.84
N VAL A 99 10.26 24.57 -8.14
CA VAL A 99 9.45 25.31 -9.12
C VAL A 99 8.86 26.59 -8.54
N GLY A 100 8.80 26.71 -7.21
CA GLY A 100 8.24 27.86 -6.50
C GLY A 100 6.71 27.81 -6.33
N LYS A 101 6.03 26.76 -6.79
CA LYS A 101 4.58 26.59 -6.65
C LYS A 101 4.17 25.13 -6.74
N ALA A 102 3.07 24.77 -6.06
CA ALA A 102 2.33 23.54 -6.32
C ALA A 102 1.44 23.67 -7.58
N PRO A 103 0.93 22.56 -8.14
CA PRO A 103 -0.11 22.60 -9.15
C PRO A 103 -1.34 23.37 -8.68
N ASP A 104 -2.09 23.95 -9.61
CA ASP A 104 -3.37 24.60 -9.28
C ASP A 104 -4.34 23.54 -8.72
N HIS A 105 -4.88 23.78 -7.54
CA HIS A 105 -5.77 22.85 -6.85
C HIS A 105 -6.75 23.59 -5.94
N THR A 106 -7.82 22.89 -5.58
CA THR A 106 -8.73 23.35 -4.51
C THR A 106 -8.10 23.00 -3.15
N PRO A 107 -8.15 23.88 -2.14
CA PRO A 107 -7.67 23.57 -0.81
C PRO A 107 -8.23 22.24 -0.29
N VAL A 108 -7.36 21.40 0.26
CA VAL A 108 -7.70 20.04 0.70
C VAL A 108 -7.77 19.99 2.22
N ASP A 109 -8.90 19.55 2.76
CA ASP A 109 -9.06 19.34 4.20
C ASP A 109 -8.42 18.03 4.64
N LEU A 110 -7.21 18.12 5.21
CA LEU A 110 -6.47 16.96 5.70
C LEU A 110 -7.20 16.23 6.83
N ALA A 111 -7.81 16.95 7.75
CA ALA A 111 -8.43 16.37 8.94
C ALA A 111 -9.84 15.82 8.66
N GLY A 112 -10.68 16.57 7.96
CA GLY A 112 -12.07 16.23 7.76
C GLY A 112 -12.35 15.38 6.52
N THR A 113 -11.39 15.30 5.57
CA THR A 113 -11.60 14.56 4.31
C THR A 113 -10.54 13.48 4.11
N ILE A 114 -9.26 13.84 4.07
CA ILE A 114 -8.20 12.89 3.68
C ILE A 114 -7.95 11.84 4.76
N ARG A 115 -7.87 12.23 6.04
CA ARG A 115 -7.65 11.27 7.13
C ARG A 115 -8.75 10.23 7.24
N PRO A 116 -10.06 10.58 7.19
CA PRO A 116 -11.12 9.60 7.10
C PRO A 116 -11.01 8.68 5.89
N GLU A 117 -10.63 9.16 4.71
CA GLU A 117 -10.41 8.32 3.54
C GLU A 117 -9.26 7.33 3.75
N LEU A 118 -8.14 7.77 4.33
CA LEU A 118 -7.04 6.89 4.70
C LEU A 118 -7.48 5.82 5.71
N ASP A 119 -8.27 6.20 6.71
CA ASP A 119 -8.79 5.27 7.72
C ASP A 119 -9.70 4.18 7.08
N GLU A 120 -10.51 4.53 6.07
CA GLU A 120 -11.29 3.54 5.30
C GLU A 120 -10.40 2.62 4.45
N VAL A 121 -9.37 3.16 3.81
CA VAL A 121 -8.39 2.35 3.06
C VAL A 121 -7.64 1.42 4.01
N ASP A 122 -7.27 1.87 5.21
CA ASP A 122 -6.59 1.07 6.21
C ASP A 122 -7.47 -0.09 6.72
N LYS A 123 -8.78 0.13 6.91
CA LYS A 123 -9.75 -0.94 7.20
C LYS A 123 -9.82 -1.98 6.07
N ALA A 124 -9.85 -1.53 4.82
CA ALA A 124 -9.86 -2.42 3.66
C ALA A 124 -8.56 -3.23 3.56
N LEU A 125 -7.39 -2.62 3.84
CA LEU A 125 -6.11 -3.32 3.88
C LEU A 125 -6.08 -4.41 4.97
N ILE A 126 -6.58 -4.12 6.18
CA ILE A 126 -6.66 -5.11 7.26
C ILE A 126 -7.53 -6.31 6.85
N ALA A 127 -8.69 -6.06 6.21
CA ALA A 127 -9.54 -7.13 5.72
C ALA A 127 -8.86 -7.98 4.64
N GLU A 128 -8.05 -7.35 3.79
CA GLU A 128 -7.34 -8.05 2.73
C GLU A 128 -6.11 -8.79 3.25
N LEU A 129 -5.42 -8.28 4.29
CA LEU A 129 -4.37 -9.00 5.00
C LEU A 129 -4.90 -10.31 5.62
N GLU A 130 -6.11 -10.28 6.18
CA GLU A 130 -6.78 -11.47 6.71
C GLU A 130 -7.09 -12.48 5.59
N LYS A 131 -7.75 -12.06 4.52
CA LYS A 131 -8.11 -12.92 3.39
C LYS A 131 -6.91 -13.55 2.70
N SER A 132 -5.81 -12.82 2.60
CA SER A 132 -4.59 -13.25 1.93
C SER A 132 -3.57 -13.93 2.85
N ALA A 133 -3.89 -14.16 4.13
CA ALA A 133 -2.95 -14.63 5.15
C ALA A 133 -2.18 -15.90 4.72
N ALA A 134 -2.87 -16.91 4.21
CA ALA A 134 -2.24 -18.15 3.74
C ALA A 134 -1.29 -17.91 2.55
N THR A 135 -1.66 -17.04 1.60
CA THR A 135 -0.82 -16.72 0.44
C THR A 135 0.40 -15.90 0.87
N ARG A 136 0.24 -14.98 1.81
CA ARG A 136 1.33 -14.16 2.36
C ARG A 136 2.34 -14.99 3.16
N ALA A 137 1.93 -16.10 3.76
CA ALA A 137 2.79 -17.06 4.44
C ALA A 137 3.44 -18.10 3.50
N SER A 138 3.02 -18.16 2.24
CA SER A 138 3.56 -19.12 1.26
C SER A 138 5.01 -18.81 0.89
N PRO A 139 5.86 -19.83 0.65
CA PRO A 139 7.21 -19.64 0.10
C PRO A 139 7.22 -18.92 -1.26
N SER A 140 6.14 -18.98 -2.04
CA SER A 140 6.01 -18.28 -3.33
C SER A 140 5.53 -16.83 -3.20
N CYS A 141 5.16 -16.37 -2.01
CA CYS A 141 4.53 -15.06 -1.80
C CYS A 141 5.26 -13.92 -2.51
N ARG A 142 6.57 -13.81 -2.36
CA ARG A 142 7.37 -12.72 -2.98
C ARG A 142 7.29 -12.74 -4.50
N THR A 143 7.39 -13.93 -5.10
CA THR A 143 7.29 -14.11 -6.55
C THR A 143 5.87 -13.79 -7.05
N ASP A 144 4.85 -14.21 -6.32
CA ASP A 144 3.46 -13.98 -6.68
C ASP A 144 3.07 -12.50 -6.48
N LEU A 145 3.59 -11.86 -5.44
CA LEU A 145 3.43 -10.43 -5.19
C LEU A 145 4.10 -9.60 -6.29
N ALA A 146 5.34 -9.90 -6.66
CA ALA A 146 6.04 -9.22 -7.76
C ALA A 146 5.28 -9.34 -9.09
N LYS A 147 4.70 -10.51 -9.38
CA LYS A 147 3.83 -10.70 -10.55
C LYS A 147 2.55 -9.86 -10.47
N ALA A 148 1.93 -9.78 -9.29
CA ALA A 148 0.71 -8.99 -9.08
C ALA A 148 1.00 -7.49 -9.26
N VAL A 149 2.09 -6.98 -8.68
CA VAL A 149 2.55 -5.59 -8.87
C VAL A 149 2.89 -5.32 -10.33
N GLY A 150 3.65 -6.21 -11.00
CA GLY A 150 3.98 -6.05 -12.42
C GLY A 150 2.76 -5.99 -13.33
N LYS A 151 1.72 -6.79 -13.04
CA LYS A 151 0.43 -6.71 -13.76
C LYS A 151 -0.28 -5.38 -13.52
N TYR A 152 -0.31 -4.91 -12.25
CA TYR A 152 -0.89 -3.62 -11.92
C TYR A 152 -0.20 -2.48 -12.65
N VAL A 153 1.13 -2.39 -12.56
CA VAL A 153 1.94 -1.35 -13.22
C VAL A 153 1.75 -1.39 -14.74
N SER A 154 1.75 -2.59 -15.35
CA SER A 154 1.54 -2.75 -16.79
C SER A 154 0.15 -2.31 -17.24
N ALA A 155 -0.89 -2.60 -16.43
CA ALA A 155 -2.26 -2.19 -16.73
C ALA A 155 -2.45 -0.66 -16.61
N HIS A 156 -1.65 0.00 -15.77
CA HIS A 156 -1.75 1.45 -15.51
C HIS A 156 -0.56 2.25 -16.09
N LYS A 157 0.21 1.68 -17.03
CA LYS A 157 1.44 2.28 -17.56
C LYS A 157 1.31 3.70 -18.11
N ASN A 158 0.11 4.10 -18.53
CA ASN A 158 -0.16 5.43 -19.10
C ASN A 158 -0.62 6.47 -18.05
N SER A 159 -0.95 6.04 -16.84
CA SER A 159 -1.49 6.88 -15.76
C SER A 159 -0.71 6.79 -14.45
N LEU A 160 0.06 5.73 -14.26
CA LEU A 160 0.85 5.53 -13.05
C LEU A 160 2.24 6.15 -13.24
N GLU A 161 2.52 7.19 -12.49
CA GLU A 161 3.84 7.83 -12.47
C GLU A 161 4.92 6.90 -11.89
N PRO A 162 6.18 6.97 -12.39
CA PRO A 162 7.28 6.13 -11.90
C PRO A 162 7.47 6.21 -10.38
N LEU A 163 7.33 7.40 -9.79
CA LEU A 163 7.42 7.60 -8.36
C LEU A 163 6.37 6.80 -7.59
N LYS A 164 5.12 6.83 -8.06
CA LYS A 164 4.01 6.08 -7.42
C LYS A 164 4.19 4.56 -7.57
N ALA A 165 4.81 4.10 -8.67
CA ALA A 165 5.18 2.69 -8.84
C ALA A 165 6.24 2.26 -7.80
N ILE A 166 7.30 3.05 -7.61
CA ILE A 166 8.33 2.82 -6.58
C ILE A 166 7.74 2.85 -5.18
N ALA A 167 6.86 3.82 -4.91
CA ALA A 167 6.16 3.90 -3.63
C ALA A 167 5.25 2.69 -3.38
N LEU A 168 4.61 2.14 -4.41
CA LEU A 168 3.83 0.92 -4.30
C LEU A 168 4.69 -0.29 -3.91
N ASP A 169 5.86 -0.47 -4.53
CA ASP A 169 6.81 -1.51 -4.13
C ASP A 169 7.25 -1.32 -2.67
N ARG A 170 7.53 -0.09 -2.25
CA ARG A 170 7.87 0.23 -0.86
C ARG A 170 6.73 -0.09 0.10
N ALA A 171 5.48 0.23 -0.26
CA ALA A 171 4.30 -0.05 0.55
C ALA A 171 4.08 -1.55 0.80
N LEU A 172 4.45 -2.38 -0.17
CA LEU A 172 4.26 -3.83 -0.15
C LEU A 172 5.50 -4.62 0.31
N ALA A 173 6.60 -3.94 0.67
CA ALA A 173 7.88 -4.57 0.99
C ALA A 173 7.81 -5.62 2.12
N THR A 174 6.88 -5.46 3.05
CA THR A 174 6.68 -6.35 4.21
C THR A 174 5.38 -7.15 4.14
N ALA A 175 4.74 -7.20 2.97
CA ALA A 175 3.47 -7.92 2.81
C ALA A 175 3.61 -9.44 3.02
N CYS A 176 4.74 -10.05 2.64
CA CYS A 176 5.02 -11.48 2.84
C CYS A 176 5.61 -11.73 4.22
N VAL A 177 5.07 -12.72 4.95
CA VAL A 177 5.45 -13.04 6.34
C VAL A 177 6.38 -14.24 6.46
N GLY A 178 6.86 -14.81 5.36
CA GLY A 178 7.82 -15.91 5.34
C GLY A 178 9.27 -15.43 5.49
N PRO A 179 10.23 -16.34 5.80
CA PRO A 179 11.63 -16.00 5.93
C PRO A 179 12.20 -15.35 4.67
N LEU A 180 13.11 -14.39 4.87
CA LEU A 180 13.93 -13.83 3.79
C LEU A 180 14.81 -14.94 3.24
N ARG A 181 14.68 -15.30 1.99
CA ARG A 181 15.63 -16.16 1.27
C ARG A 181 16.64 -15.32 0.53
#